data_3a5c053af2c88324e9073858ac8360f9
#
_entry.id   3a5c053af2c88324e9073858ac8360f9
#
_cell.length_a   1.000
_cell.length_b   1.000
_cell.length_c   1.000
_cell.angle_alpha   90.00
_cell.angle_beta   90.00
_cell.angle_gamma   90.00
#
_symmetry.space_group_name_H-M   'P 1'
#
loop_
_entity.id
_entity.type
_entity.pdbx_description
1 polymer ?
#
loop_
_entity_poly.entity_id
_entity_poly.type
_entity_poly.pdbx_seq_one_letter_code
_entity_poly.pdbx_strand_id
1 'polypeptide(L)'
;MKSSEQRQVPRHRGKLPVFLKGGQGITRDFNVLGIYFETDRPFSAGQSIEFSIVLKHAYPERPVRMKCLGEIVRVEESSPKIGVATTIDSYSFEKLNDSDEQTG
;
A
#
# COMPACT_ATOMS: atom_id res chain seq x y z
N MET A 1 5.45 11.81 27.38
CA MET A 1 5.24 11.67 26.94
C MET A 1 4.97 11.10 26.45
N LYS A 2 4.96 10.84 26.38
CA LYS A 2 4.76 10.28 25.90
C LYS A 2 4.06 9.91 25.20
N SER A 3 3.55 9.96 25.60
CA SER A 3 2.47 9.42 24.92
C SER A 3 2.51 9.63 23.46
N SER A 4 3.01 10.66 23.07
CA SER A 4 3.15 10.84 21.65
C SER A 4 3.92 9.73 21.04
N GLU A 5 4.69 9.08 21.80
CA GLU A 5 5.44 8.05 21.19
C GLU A 5 4.63 6.91 20.77
N GLN A 6 3.46 6.79 21.24
CA GLN A 6 2.64 5.73 20.76
C GLN A 6 2.33 5.85 19.32
N ARG A 7 2.63 6.96 18.79
CA ARG A 7 2.31 7.13 17.41
C ARG A 7 3.52 7.12 16.55
N GLN A 8 4.46 6.32 16.89
CA GLN A 8 5.62 6.22 16.11
C GLN A 8 5.36 5.76 14.71
N VAL A 9 4.25 5.07 14.50
CA VAL A 9 3.93 4.57 13.19
C VAL A 9 2.72 5.34 12.69
N PRO A 10 2.93 6.39 11.93
CA PRO A 10 1.81 7.17 11.45
C PRO A 10 0.92 6.36 10.54
N ARG A 11 -0.35 6.64 10.60
CA ARG A 11 -1.33 5.97 9.79
C ARG A 11 -1.82 6.92 8.74
N HIS A 12 -1.82 6.47 7.51
CA HIS A 12 -2.29 7.25 6.40
C HIS A 12 -3.70 6.80 6.06
N ARG A 13 -4.64 7.72 6.14
CA ARG A 13 -6.03 7.38 5.94
C ARG A 13 -6.57 7.75 4.59
N GLY A 14 -5.82 8.44 3.79
CA GLY A 14 -6.28 8.80 2.48
C GLY A 14 -6.37 7.57 1.60
N LYS A 15 -7.12 7.69 0.53
CA LYS A 15 -7.23 6.62 -0.43
C LYS A 15 -6.10 6.72 -1.42
N LEU A 16 -5.27 5.72 -1.46
CA LEU A 16 -4.15 5.67 -2.37
C LEU A 16 -4.32 4.49 -3.29
N PRO A 17 -3.92 4.63 -4.56
CA PRO A 17 -3.98 3.48 -5.45
C PRO A 17 -2.93 2.45 -5.06
N VAL A 18 -3.33 1.19 -5.13
CA VAL A 18 -2.45 0.07 -4.90
C VAL A 18 -2.35 -0.66 -6.22
N PHE A 19 -1.12 -0.88 -6.68
CA PHE A 19 -0.89 -1.56 -7.94
C PHE A 19 -0.45 -2.97 -7.66
N LEU A 20 -1.20 -3.90 -8.22
CA LEU A 20 -0.98 -5.32 -8.02
C LEU A 20 -0.61 -5.91 -9.35
N LYS A 21 0.04 -7.07 -9.32
CA LYS A 21 0.30 -7.78 -10.55
C LYS A 21 -1.05 -8.17 -11.15
N GLY A 22 -1.38 -7.55 -12.25
CA GLY A 22 -2.63 -7.86 -12.93
C GLY A 22 -3.85 -7.20 -12.36
N GLY A 23 -3.70 -6.19 -11.50
CA GLY A 23 -4.88 -5.55 -10.96
C GLY A 23 -4.54 -4.33 -10.15
N GLN A 24 -5.55 -3.79 -9.51
CA GLN A 24 -5.43 -2.60 -8.72
C GLN A 24 -6.31 -2.68 -7.50
N GLY A 25 -6.02 -1.84 -6.53
CA GLY A 25 -6.85 -1.69 -5.36
C GLY A 25 -6.73 -0.27 -4.84
N ILE A 26 -7.45 -0.01 -3.77
CA ILE A 26 -7.46 1.31 -3.11
C ILE A 26 -7.23 1.08 -1.63
N THR A 27 -6.29 1.81 -1.05
CA THR A 27 -6.05 1.66 0.38
C THR A 27 -7.22 2.20 1.18
N ARG A 28 -7.43 1.57 2.32
CA ARG A 28 -8.33 2.09 3.33
C ARG A 28 -7.54 2.52 4.55
N ASP A 29 -6.43 1.89 4.80
CA ASP A 29 -5.64 2.13 5.98
C ASP A 29 -4.23 1.68 5.68
N PHE A 30 -3.25 2.44 6.11
CA PHE A 30 -1.88 2.17 5.71
C PHE A 30 -0.89 2.75 6.72
N ASN A 31 0.08 1.94 7.10
CA ASN A 31 1.26 2.41 7.80
C ASN A 31 2.41 1.47 7.41
N VAL A 32 3.59 1.71 7.99
CA VAL A 32 4.75 0.94 7.55
C VAL A 32 4.72 -0.52 7.97
N LEU A 33 3.80 -0.89 8.82
CA LEU A 33 3.70 -2.28 9.28
C LEU A 33 2.75 -3.10 8.44
N GLY A 34 1.80 -2.45 7.81
CA GLY A 34 0.85 -3.18 7.03
C GLY A 34 -0.14 -2.28 6.35
N ILE A 35 -0.97 -2.88 5.54
CA ILE A 35 -1.91 -2.14 4.73
C ILE A 35 -3.21 -2.92 4.63
N TYR A 36 -4.31 -2.19 4.61
CA TYR A 36 -5.61 -2.75 4.30
C TYR A 36 -6.12 -2.05 3.06
N PHE A 37 -6.44 -2.81 2.04
CA PHE A 37 -6.93 -2.22 0.80
C PHE A 37 -8.11 -3.02 0.27
N GLU A 38 -8.84 -2.41 -0.63
CA GLU A 38 -9.97 -3.05 -1.29
C GLU A 38 -9.65 -3.28 -2.74
N THR A 39 -10.06 -4.41 -3.24
CA THR A 39 -9.79 -4.77 -4.62
C THR A 39 -10.90 -5.71 -5.09
N ASP A 40 -11.01 -5.89 -6.39
CA ASP A 40 -11.94 -6.87 -6.92
C ASP A 40 -11.21 -8.15 -7.31
N ARG A 41 -9.93 -8.26 -6.97
CA ARG A 41 -9.17 -9.47 -7.28
C ARG A 41 -9.27 -10.45 -6.12
N PRO A 42 -9.33 -11.74 -6.42
CA PRO A 42 -9.40 -12.73 -5.34
C PRO A 42 -8.03 -12.98 -4.75
N PHE A 43 -7.98 -13.08 -3.44
CA PHE A 43 -6.77 -13.39 -2.70
C PHE A 43 -7.13 -14.32 -1.55
N SER A 44 -6.10 -14.96 -1.00
CA SER A 44 -6.28 -15.86 0.13
C SER A 44 -5.31 -15.52 1.23
N ALA A 45 -5.73 -15.67 2.46
CA ALA A 45 -4.84 -15.51 3.59
C ALA A 45 -3.69 -16.49 3.48
N GLY A 46 -2.51 -16.04 3.86
CA GLY A 46 -1.31 -16.84 3.75
C GLY A 46 -0.56 -16.67 2.45
N GLN A 47 -1.16 -15.99 1.50
CA GLN A 47 -0.57 -15.81 0.19
C GLN A 47 0.48 -14.70 0.26
N SER A 48 1.60 -14.90 -0.40
CA SER A 48 2.59 -13.83 -0.54
C SER A 48 2.10 -12.86 -1.59
N ILE A 49 2.40 -11.57 -1.39
CA ILE A 49 1.90 -10.56 -2.29
C ILE A 49 2.97 -9.51 -2.52
N GLU A 50 3.00 -9.05 -3.74
CA GLU A 50 3.88 -7.96 -4.15
C GLU A 50 2.99 -6.84 -4.65
N PHE A 51 3.20 -5.63 -4.16
CA PHE A 51 2.34 -4.53 -4.53
C PHE A 51 3.11 -3.22 -4.43
N SER A 52 2.56 -2.18 -5.02
CA SER A 52 3.15 -0.85 -4.98
C SER A 52 2.09 0.17 -4.60
N ILE A 53 2.52 1.20 -3.90
CA ILE A 53 1.67 2.33 -3.55
C ILE A 53 2.38 3.59 -4.03
N VAL A 54 1.62 4.52 -4.58
CA VAL A 54 2.18 5.80 -4.97
C VAL A 54 1.86 6.83 -3.91
N LEU A 55 2.89 7.42 -3.35
CA LEU A 55 2.77 8.39 -2.26
C LEU A 55 3.02 9.77 -2.85
N LYS A 56 1.94 10.49 -3.10
CA LYS A 56 2.07 11.79 -3.74
C LYS A 56 2.40 12.89 -2.76
N HIS A 57 1.95 12.74 -1.53
CA HIS A 57 2.07 13.81 -0.56
C HIS A 57 3.20 13.64 0.42
N ALA A 58 3.83 12.49 0.42
CA ALA A 58 4.97 12.27 1.30
C ALA A 58 6.13 13.16 0.88
N TYR A 59 6.24 13.42 -0.40
CA TYR A 59 7.29 14.26 -0.95
C TYR A 59 6.61 15.24 -1.88
N PRO A 60 6.34 16.44 -1.41
CA PRO A 60 5.51 17.37 -2.20
C PRO A 60 6.03 17.64 -3.58
N GLU A 61 7.33 17.60 -3.77
CA GLU A 61 7.89 17.94 -5.05
C GLU A 61 7.92 16.78 -6.01
N ARG A 62 7.83 15.58 -5.51
CA ARG A 62 7.91 14.41 -6.35
C ARG A 62 7.15 13.29 -5.74
N PRO A 63 6.35 12.61 -6.51
CA PRO A 63 5.73 11.40 -6.00
C PRO A 63 6.78 10.31 -5.90
N VAL A 64 6.51 9.36 -5.03
CA VAL A 64 7.39 8.25 -4.76
C VAL A 64 6.57 6.98 -4.83
N ARG A 65 7.12 5.95 -5.45
CA ARG A 65 6.50 4.65 -5.44
C ARG A 65 7.14 3.80 -4.36
N MET A 66 6.31 3.23 -3.52
CA MET A 66 6.78 2.32 -2.49
C MET A 66 6.44 0.91 -2.94
N LYS A 67 7.48 0.12 -3.22
CA LYS A 67 7.30 -1.26 -3.64
C LYS A 67 7.40 -2.13 -2.43
N CYS A 68 6.43 -3.00 -2.26
CA CYS A 68 6.27 -3.75 -1.02
C CYS A 68 6.15 -5.23 -1.29
N LEU A 69 6.66 -6.00 -0.36
CA LEU A 69 6.44 -7.43 -0.30
C LEU A 69 5.84 -7.76 1.05
N GLY A 70 4.84 -8.59 1.06
CA GLY A 70 4.21 -8.94 2.30
C GLY A 70 3.45 -10.22 2.20
N GLU A 71 2.66 -10.49 3.23
CA GLU A 71 1.86 -11.70 3.32
C GLU A 71 0.45 -11.30 3.69
N ILE A 72 -0.51 -11.86 3.00
CA ILE A 72 -1.90 -11.59 3.28
C ILE A 72 -2.28 -12.31 4.54
N VAL A 73 -2.75 -11.54 5.53
CA VAL A 73 -3.10 -12.12 6.83
C VAL A 73 -4.60 -12.25 7.01
N ARG A 74 -5.39 -11.54 6.23
CA ARG A 74 -6.84 -11.62 6.36
C ARG A 74 -7.48 -11.15 5.07
N VAL A 75 -8.55 -11.82 4.70
CA VAL A 75 -9.36 -11.44 3.56
C VAL A 75 -10.80 -11.35 4.04
N GLU A 76 -11.45 -10.23 3.74
CA GLU A 76 -12.82 -10.01 4.13
C GLU A 76 -13.63 -9.81 2.85
N GLU A 77 -14.62 -10.64 2.67
CA GLU A 77 -15.45 -10.53 1.49
C GLU A 77 -16.59 -9.59 1.78
N SER A 78 -16.69 -8.58 0.94
CA SER A 78 -17.69 -7.56 1.12
C SER A 78 -18.07 -7.11 -0.27
N SER A 79 -19.13 -7.68 -0.79
CA SER A 79 -19.53 -7.40 -2.14
C SER A 79 -19.71 -5.93 -2.39
N PRO A 80 -19.29 -5.41 -3.51
CA PRO A 80 -18.64 -6.12 -4.61
C PRO A 80 -17.13 -6.21 -4.48
N LYS A 81 -16.56 -5.66 -3.43
CA LYS A 81 -15.12 -5.61 -3.26
C LYS A 81 -14.67 -6.59 -2.21
N ILE A 82 -13.38 -6.86 -2.21
CA ILE A 82 -12.75 -7.72 -1.22
C ILE A 82 -11.77 -6.88 -0.45
N GLY A 83 -11.82 -6.97 0.86
CA GLY A 83 -10.86 -6.29 1.71
C GLY A 83 -9.70 -7.22 2.01
N VAL A 84 -8.50 -6.71 1.87
CA VAL A 84 -7.29 -7.51 2.05
C VAL A 84 -6.38 -6.81 3.04
N ALA A 85 -6.04 -7.51 4.10
CA ALA A 85 -5.07 -7.02 5.07
C ALA A 85 -3.78 -7.78 4.85
N THR A 86 -2.69 -7.05 4.65
CA THR A 86 -1.41 -7.67 4.37
C THR A 86 -0.33 -6.98 5.19
N THR A 87 0.70 -7.71 5.53
CA THR A 87 1.86 -7.14 6.18
C THR A 87 2.72 -6.46 5.15
N ILE A 88 3.65 -5.63 5.63
CA ILE A 88 4.71 -5.10 4.79
C ILE A 88 6.00 -5.64 5.39
N ASP A 89 6.51 -6.69 4.78
CA ASP A 89 7.70 -7.35 5.31
C ASP A 89 8.97 -6.68 4.82
N SER A 90 8.93 -6.15 3.61
CA SER A 90 10.05 -5.38 3.10
C SER A 90 9.51 -4.37 2.10
N TYR A 91 10.25 -3.30 1.92
CA TYR A 91 9.82 -2.28 0.98
C TYR A 91 11.03 -1.51 0.49
N SER A 92 10.85 -0.85 -0.65
CA SER A 92 11.84 0.06 -1.18
C SER A 92 11.11 1.19 -1.87
N PHE A 93 11.80 2.31 -2.00
CA PHE A 93 11.21 3.49 -2.62
C PHE A 93 11.86 3.74 -3.96
N GLU A 94 11.05 4.15 -4.93
CA GLU A 94 11.51 4.58 -6.23
C GLU A 94 10.96 5.97 -6.48
N LYS A 95 11.81 6.86 -6.93
CA LYS A 95 11.34 8.17 -7.32
C LYS A 95 10.60 8.06 -8.63
N LEU A 96 9.49 8.76 -8.69
CA LEU A 96 8.74 8.89 -9.93
C LEU A 96 8.94 10.30 -10.40
N ASN A 97 9.77 10.51 -11.39
CA ASN A 97 9.97 11.87 -11.86
C ASN A 97 9.61 11.94 -13.31
N ASP A 98 9.53 13.16 -13.79
CA ASP A 98 9.03 13.38 -15.12
C ASP A 98 9.88 12.72 -16.17
N SER A 99 11.18 12.78 -15.99
CA SER A 99 12.01 12.19 -17.02
C SER A 99 11.82 10.71 -17.09
N ASP A 100 11.65 10.07 -15.98
CA ASP A 100 11.39 8.65 -16.03
C ASP A 100 10.12 8.37 -16.75
N GLU A 101 9.12 9.15 -16.48
CA GLU A 101 7.85 8.93 -17.12
C GLU A 101 7.93 9.14 -18.60
N GLN A 102 8.67 10.12 -19.00
CA GLN A 102 8.75 10.43 -20.40
C GLN A 102 9.50 9.39 -21.15
N THR A 103 10.49 8.84 -20.54
CA THR A 103 11.25 7.84 -21.23
C THR A 103 10.59 6.49 -21.15
N GLY A 104 9.77 6.31 -20.15
CA GLY A 104 9.14 5.01 -19.93
C GLY A 104 8.06 4.73 -20.88
#